data_70a1f4d819691a3e182d6e24c58d7297
#
_entry.id   70a1f4d819691a3e182d6e24c58d7297
#
_cell.length_a   1.000
_cell.length_b   1.000
_cell.length_c   1.000
_cell.angle_alpha   90.00
_cell.angle_beta   90.00
_cell.angle_gamma   90.00
#
_symmetry.space_group_name_H-M   'P 1'
#
loop_
_entity.id
_entity.type
_entity.pdbx_description
1 polymer ?
#
loop_
_entity_poly.entity_id
_entity_poly.type
_entity_poly.pdbx_seq_one_letter_code
_entity_poly.pdbx_strand_id
1 'polypeptide(L)'
;MRMAKDSVKLIANNKKAYHDYFILDTYEAGLALHGTEVKSLRMGKCSIKESFIRIENGEVFIYGMHISPYEKGNIFNKDPLRVKKLLLHKSEIHKMLGKVKEKGISVVPLKVYLKGSLMKMEIGLAKGKKLYDKRDDIAKKDQKREAERDFKVKNLG
;
A
#
# COMPACT_ATOMS: atom_id res chain seq x y z
N MET A 1 2.88 -13.97 28.40
CA MET A 1 3.06 -14.88 27.32
C MET A 1 3.76 -14.24 26.17
N ARG A 2 4.87 -14.81 25.77
CA ARG A 2 5.63 -14.27 24.69
C ARG A 2 4.92 -14.34 23.35
N MET A 3 4.12 -15.39 23.20
CA MET A 3 3.38 -15.61 21.96
C MET A 3 2.44 -14.46 21.64
N ALA A 4 1.84 -13.85 22.68
CA ALA A 4 0.93 -12.75 22.47
C ALA A 4 1.61 -11.52 21.86
N LYS A 5 2.89 -11.30 22.19
CA LYS A 5 3.65 -10.18 21.64
C LYS A 5 3.92 -10.36 20.14
N ASP A 6 4.17 -11.60 19.76
CA ASP A 6 4.55 -11.89 18.38
C ASP A 6 3.36 -12.27 17.51
N SER A 7 2.16 -12.39 18.12
CA SER A 7 0.99 -12.77 17.34
C SER A 7 0.59 -11.67 16.39
N VAL A 8 0.15 -12.06 15.21
CA VAL A 8 -0.29 -11.14 14.18
C VAL A 8 -1.75 -11.47 13.85
N LYS A 9 -2.61 -10.47 13.92
CA LYS A 9 -4.01 -10.62 13.56
C LYS A 9 -4.31 -9.73 12.37
N LEU A 10 -4.67 -10.33 11.25
CA LEU A 10 -5.02 -9.58 10.05
C LEU A 10 -6.34 -8.86 10.26
N ILE A 11 -6.35 -7.56 10.01
CA ILE A 11 -7.54 -6.72 10.14
C ILE A 11 -8.15 -6.45 8.78
N ALA A 12 -7.31 -6.08 7.81
CA ALA A 12 -7.79 -5.77 6.46
C ALA A 12 -6.73 -6.17 5.45
N ASN A 13 -7.19 -6.56 4.27
CA ASN A 13 -6.31 -7.01 3.19
C ASN A 13 -6.74 -6.34 1.89
N ASN A 14 -5.79 -5.84 1.14
CA ASN A 14 -6.06 -5.18 -0.13
C ASN A 14 -5.79 -6.15 -1.29
N LYS A 15 -6.73 -7.02 -1.54
CA LYS A 15 -6.60 -8.02 -2.60
C LYS A 15 -6.47 -7.39 -3.97
N LYS A 16 -7.12 -6.25 -4.16
CA LYS A 16 -7.08 -5.53 -5.43
C LYS A 16 -5.66 -5.08 -5.77
N ALA A 17 -4.88 -4.69 -4.76
CA ALA A 17 -3.50 -4.29 -4.98
C ALA A 17 -2.68 -5.43 -5.54
N TYR A 18 -2.86 -6.63 -5.00
CA TYR A 18 -2.14 -7.80 -5.50
C TYR A 18 -2.58 -8.19 -6.91
N HIS A 19 -3.82 -7.89 -7.24
CA HIS A 19 -4.35 -8.16 -8.57
C HIS A 19 -3.85 -7.14 -9.59
N ASP A 20 -3.82 -5.87 -9.20
CA ASP A 20 -3.53 -4.77 -10.13
C ASP A 20 -2.06 -4.41 -10.23
N TYR A 21 -1.24 -4.86 -9.29
CA TYR A 21 0.16 -4.45 -9.22
C TYR A 21 1.09 -5.64 -9.03
N PHE A 22 2.29 -5.50 -9.58
CA PHE A 22 3.42 -6.34 -9.17
C PHE A 22 4.02 -5.71 -7.94
N ILE A 23 4.11 -6.45 -6.86
CA ILE A 23 4.67 -5.96 -5.61
C ILE A 23 6.18 -6.20 -5.63
N LEU A 24 6.95 -5.12 -5.62
CA LEU A 24 8.39 -5.19 -5.77
C LEU A 24 9.11 -5.33 -4.45
N ASP A 25 8.60 -4.67 -3.42
CA ASP A 25 9.21 -4.68 -2.09
C ASP A 25 8.14 -4.28 -1.10
N THR A 26 8.31 -4.69 0.17
CA THR A 26 7.33 -4.38 1.19
C THR A 26 8.01 -3.76 2.41
N TYR A 27 7.24 -2.94 3.13
CA TYR A 27 7.70 -2.29 4.36
C TYR A 27 6.60 -2.38 5.39
N GLU A 28 7.00 -2.47 6.65
CA GLU A 28 6.04 -2.42 7.76
C GLU A 28 6.03 -1.03 8.35
N ALA A 29 4.87 -0.40 8.35
CA ALA A 29 4.70 0.95 8.88
C ALA A 29 3.81 0.91 10.11
N GLY A 30 4.10 1.80 11.06
CA GLY A 30 3.19 2.04 12.16
C GLY A 30 2.08 2.97 11.69
N LEU A 31 0.93 2.91 12.37
CA LEU A 31 -0.19 3.79 12.09
C LEU A 31 -0.39 4.76 13.24
N ALA A 32 -0.36 6.05 12.94
CA ALA A 32 -0.62 7.08 13.94
C ALA A 32 -2.13 7.26 14.05
N LEU A 33 -2.72 6.67 15.08
CA LEU A 33 -4.16 6.61 15.25
C LEU A 33 -4.59 7.19 16.58
N HIS A 34 -5.86 7.63 16.62
CA HIS A 34 -6.50 8.02 17.86
C HIS A 34 -7.18 6.81 18.52
N GLY A 35 -7.50 6.92 19.78
CA GLY A 35 -8.05 5.79 20.54
C GLY A 35 -9.29 5.18 19.93
N THR A 36 -10.22 6.01 19.46
CA THR A 36 -11.44 5.51 18.83
C THR A 36 -11.17 4.78 17.54
N GLU A 37 -10.16 5.23 16.79
CA GLU A 37 -9.76 4.56 15.56
C GLU A 37 -9.18 3.19 15.86
N VAL A 38 -8.34 3.09 16.89
CA VAL A 38 -7.76 1.80 17.29
C VAL A 38 -8.87 0.82 17.68
N LYS A 39 -9.86 1.29 18.42
CA LYS A 39 -10.97 0.44 18.84
C LYS A 39 -11.77 -0.07 17.66
N SER A 40 -12.03 0.78 16.69
CA SER A 40 -12.74 0.37 15.47
C SER A 40 -11.92 -0.65 14.67
N LEU A 41 -10.61 -0.44 14.58
CA LEU A 41 -9.75 -1.38 13.88
C LEU A 41 -9.73 -2.74 14.56
N ARG A 42 -9.71 -2.76 15.89
CA ARG A 42 -9.75 -4.04 16.61
C ARG A 42 -11.03 -4.81 16.32
N MET A 43 -12.08 -4.10 15.95
CA MET A 43 -13.35 -4.70 15.57
C MET A 43 -13.42 -5.01 14.07
N GLY A 44 -12.33 -4.76 13.36
CA GLY A 44 -12.28 -5.04 11.93
C GLY A 44 -13.06 -4.04 11.08
N LYS A 45 -13.38 -2.89 11.62
CA LYS A 45 -14.23 -1.92 10.92
C LYS A 45 -13.40 -0.89 10.17
N CYS A 46 -12.70 -1.35 9.15
CA CYS A 46 -11.94 -0.45 8.30
C CYS A 46 -11.92 -0.98 6.87
N SER A 47 -11.58 -0.10 5.94
CA SER A 47 -11.40 -0.46 4.55
C SER A 47 -10.22 0.30 3.99
N ILE A 48 -9.33 -0.42 3.28
CA ILE A 48 -8.20 0.20 2.61
C ILE A 48 -8.31 0.05 1.08
N LYS A 49 -9.44 -0.43 0.62
CA LYS A 49 -9.65 -0.74 -0.79
C LYS A 49 -9.47 0.46 -1.70
N GLU A 50 -9.96 1.62 -1.28
CA GLU A 50 -9.89 2.83 -2.08
C GLU A 50 -8.80 3.78 -1.59
N SER A 51 -7.90 3.30 -0.75
CA SER A 51 -6.88 4.14 -0.16
C SER A 51 -5.65 4.22 -1.05
N PHE A 52 -4.86 5.26 -0.82
CA PHE A 52 -3.59 5.44 -1.52
C PHE A 52 -2.61 6.15 -0.60
N ILE A 53 -1.33 6.00 -0.91
CA ILE A 53 -0.25 6.50 -0.06
C ILE A 53 0.50 7.60 -0.80
N ARG A 54 0.86 8.67 -0.08
CA ARG A 54 1.67 9.75 -0.61
C ARG A 54 2.82 10.03 0.33
N ILE A 55 3.95 10.38 -0.26
CA ILE A 55 5.11 10.81 0.50
C ILE A 55 5.24 12.32 0.28
N GLU A 56 5.12 13.06 1.38
CA GLU A 56 5.14 14.52 1.32
C GLU A 56 6.10 15.05 2.37
N ASN A 57 7.06 15.87 1.95
CA ASN A 57 8.03 16.50 2.85
C ASN A 57 8.75 15.50 3.74
N GLY A 58 9.09 14.35 3.17
CA GLY A 58 9.82 13.33 3.91
C GLY A 58 8.97 12.53 4.88
N GLU A 59 7.66 12.68 4.82
CA GLU A 59 6.73 11.92 5.65
C GLU A 59 5.76 11.16 4.78
N VAL A 60 5.21 10.07 5.31
CA VAL A 60 4.35 9.17 4.55
C VAL A 60 2.94 9.23 5.13
N PHE A 61 1.96 9.41 4.24
CA PHE A 61 0.56 9.53 4.64
C PHE A 61 -0.31 8.59 3.83
N ILE A 62 -1.37 8.10 4.46
CA ILE A 62 -2.38 7.31 3.75
C ILE A 62 -3.68 8.10 3.68
N TYR A 63 -4.22 8.17 2.47
CA TYR A 63 -5.46 8.87 2.15
C TYR A 63 -6.51 7.85 1.77
N GLY A 64 -7.75 8.15 2.09
CA GLY A 64 -8.87 7.30 1.68
C GLY A 64 -9.02 6.01 2.47
N MET A 65 -8.23 5.83 3.52
CA MET A 65 -8.43 4.71 4.43
C MET A 65 -9.63 5.03 5.32
N HIS A 66 -10.66 4.21 5.22
CA HIS A 66 -11.88 4.39 5.98
C HIS A 66 -11.80 3.62 7.30
N ILE A 67 -12.02 4.31 8.39
CA ILE A 67 -12.16 3.70 9.70
C ILE A 67 -13.50 4.13 10.25
N SER A 68 -14.40 3.16 10.45
CA SER A 68 -15.76 3.46 10.92
C SER A 68 -15.72 4.12 12.29
N PRO A 69 -16.64 5.05 12.56
CA PRO A 69 -16.72 5.64 13.89
C PRO A 69 -16.99 4.56 14.93
N TYR A 70 -16.36 4.69 16.09
CA TYR A 70 -16.61 3.79 17.20
C TYR A 70 -17.90 4.22 17.89
N GLU A 71 -18.88 3.32 17.95
CA GLU A 71 -20.20 3.66 18.47
C GLU A 71 -20.18 4.33 19.82
N LYS A 72 -19.31 3.88 20.70
CA LYS A 72 -19.22 4.41 22.06
C LYS A 72 -18.27 5.60 22.16
N GLY A 73 -17.70 6.03 21.05
CA GLY A 73 -16.76 7.15 21.04
C GLY A 73 -17.42 8.52 21.00
N ASN A 74 -18.61 8.59 20.41
CA ASN A 74 -19.40 9.83 20.34
C ASN A 74 -18.55 11.01 19.84
N ILE A 75 -18.41 12.03 20.67
CA ILE A 75 -17.69 13.26 20.30
C ILE A 75 -16.19 13.04 20.10
N PHE A 76 -15.65 11.90 20.56
CA PHE A 76 -14.23 11.61 20.40
C PHE A 76 -13.91 10.94 19.07
N ASN A 77 -14.94 10.61 18.30
CA ASN A 77 -14.70 10.00 16.98
C ASN A 77 -14.10 11.01 16.02
N LYS A 78 -13.24 10.53 15.14
CA LYS A 78 -12.62 11.33 14.10
C LYS A 78 -13.33 11.08 12.79
N ASP A 79 -13.08 11.96 11.82
CA ASP A 79 -13.58 11.78 10.46
C ASP A 79 -13.13 10.39 9.98
N PRO A 80 -14.06 9.55 9.49
CA PRO A 80 -13.70 8.21 9.02
C PRO A 80 -12.61 8.22 7.93
N LEU A 81 -12.53 9.26 7.15
CA LEU A 81 -11.53 9.38 6.07
C LEU A 81 -10.39 10.32 6.42
N ARG A 82 -10.18 10.58 7.69
CA ARG A 82 -9.06 11.41 8.13
C ARG A 82 -7.75 10.87 7.56
N VAL A 83 -6.90 11.77 7.07
CA VAL A 83 -5.57 11.39 6.60
C VAL A 83 -4.77 10.89 7.80
N LYS A 84 -4.15 9.72 7.65
CA LYS A 84 -3.37 9.12 8.74
C LYS A 84 -1.90 9.10 8.33
N LYS A 85 -1.05 9.32 9.32
CA LYS A 85 0.39 9.28 9.09
C LYS A 85 0.90 7.86 9.29
N LEU A 86 1.78 7.45 8.38
CA LEU A 86 2.46 6.16 8.50
C LEU A 86 3.84 6.40 9.06
N LEU A 87 4.21 5.59 10.05
CA LEU A 87 5.46 5.76 10.78
C LEU A 87 6.49 4.76 10.25
N LEU A 88 7.56 5.30 9.68
CA LEU A 88 8.63 4.50 9.09
C LEU A 88 9.97 5.13 9.45
N HIS A 89 11.01 4.34 9.36
CA HIS A 89 12.37 4.87 9.55
C HIS A 89 12.73 5.77 8.37
N LYS A 90 13.52 6.78 8.64
CA LYS A 90 13.96 7.71 7.59
C LYS A 90 14.67 7.00 6.45
N SER A 91 15.47 5.98 6.78
CA SER A 91 16.16 5.20 5.76
C SER A 91 15.19 4.50 4.83
N GLU A 92 14.09 3.99 5.37
CA GLU A 92 13.06 3.35 4.56
C GLU A 92 12.36 4.35 3.66
N ILE A 93 12.06 5.53 4.20
CA ILE A 93 11.42 6.59 3.42
C ILE A 93 12.32 7.04 2.28
N HIS A 94 13.61 7.17 2.55
CA HIS A 94 14.59 7.52 1.52
C HIS A 94 14.63 6.50 0.39
N LYS A 95 14.62 5.22 0.75
CA LYS A 95 14.61 4.16 -0.25
C LYS A 95 13.36 4.22 -1.10
N MET A 96 12.21 4.43 -0.45
CA MET A 96 10.95 4.51 -1.19
C MET A 96 10.92 5.73 -2.11
N LEU A 97 11.40 6.88 -1.63
CA LEU A 97 11.45 8.07 -2.46
C LEU A 97 12.29 7.85 -3.72
N GLY A 98 13.43 7.19 -3.55
CA GLY A 98 14.27 6.87 -4.70
C GLY A 98 13.56 5.99 -5.71
N LYS A 99 12.80 5.02 -5.24
CA LYS A 99 12.10 4.10 -6.12
C LYS A 99 10.89 4.72 -6.80
N VAL A 100 10.11 5.55 -6.09
CA VAL A 100 8.91 6.15 -6.70
C VAL A 100 9.25 7.19 -7.77
N LYS A 101 10.50 7.61 -7.84
CA LYS A 101 10.95 8.47 -8.94
C LYS A 101 11.00 7.70 -10.24
N GLU A 102 11.11 6.38 -10.18
CA GLU A 102 11.08 5.55 -11.38
C GLU A 102 9.66 5.49 -11.92
N LYS A 103 9.56 5.51 -13.23
CA LYS A 103 8.27 5.55 -13.89
C LYS A 103 7.46 4.30 -13.60
N GLY A 104 6.21 4.50 -13.23
CA GLY A 104 5.28 3.40 -13.01
C GLY A 104 5.34 2.77 -11.64
N ILE A 105 6.19 3.28 -10.76
CA ILE A 105 6.27 2.74 -9.40
C ILE A 105 5.53 3.66 -8.44
N SER A 106 4.70 3.07 -7.60
CA SER A 106 3.96 3.78 -6.56
C SER A 106 3.99 2.98 -5.27
N VAL A 107 3.54 3.60 -4.20
CA VAL A 107 3.43 2.93 -2.90
C VAL A 107 1.97 2.64 -2.67
N VAL A 108 1.65 1.39 -2.36
CA VAL A 108 0.27 0.97 -2.16
C VAL A 108 0.12 0.29 -0.81
N PRO A 109 -1.05 0.45 -0.16
CA PRO A 109 -1.32 -0.27 1.09
C PRO A 109 -1.72 -1.70 0.76
N LEU A 110 -1.17 -2.65 1.51
CA LEU A 110 -1.42 -4.06 1.27
C LEU A 110 -2.25 -4.71 2.37
N LYS A 111 -1.89 -4.47 3.62
CA LYS A 111 -2.55 -5.12 4.76
C LYS A 111 -2.54 -4.20 5.96
N VAL A 112 -3.58 -4.33 6.78
CA VAL A 112 -3.60 -3.75 8.13
C VAL A 112 -3.67 -4.91 9.08
N TYR A 113 -2.84 -4.90 10.10
CA TYR A 113 -2.80 -6.00 11.05
C TYR A 113 -2.41 -5.51 12.44
N LEU A 114 -2.80 -6.29 13.42
CA LEU A 114 -2.44 -6.04 14.81
C LEU A 114 -1.27 -6.96 15.13
N LYS A 115 -0.15 -6.36 15.48
CA LYS A 115 1.04 -7.11 15.87
C LYS A 115 1.30 -6.87 17.35
N GLY A 116 1.03 -7.88 18.18
CA GLY A 116 0.98 -7.69 19.60
C GLY A 116 -0.12 -6.69 19.94
N SER A 117 0.26 -5.55 20.49
CA SER A 117 -0.69 -4.49 20.83
C SER A 117 -0.64 -3.31 19.86
N LEU A 118 0.17 -3.40 18.80
CA LEU A 118 0.39 -2.30 17.89
C LEU A 118 -0.31 -2.52 16.55
N MET A 119 -0.94 -1.45 16.06
CA MET A 119 -1.52 -1.49 14.72
C MET A 119 -0.44 -1.17 13.70
N LYS A 120 -0.31 -2.05 12.73
CA LYS A 120 0.69 -1.93 11.67
C LYS A 120 0.01 -2.00 10.31
N MET A 121 0.70 -1.43 9.32
CA MET A 121 0.27 -1.55 7.94
C MET A 121 1.43 -2.02 7.10
N GLU A 122 1.20 -3.06 6.32
CA GLU A 122 2.18 -3.46 5.31
C GLU A 122 1.92 -2.65 4.07
N ILE A 123 2.94 -1.97 3.59
CA ILE A 123 2.87 -1.18 2.36
C ILE A 123 3.88 -1.72 1.38
N GLY A 124 3.64 -1.51 0.11
CA GLY A 124 4.51 -2.06 -0.91
C GLY A 124 4.84 -1.09 -2.00
N LEU A 125 6.06 -1.20 -2.52
CA LEU A 125 6.44 -0.58 -3.77
C LEU A 125 5.84 -1.45 -4.87
N ALA A 126 5.10 -0.84 -5.77
CA ALA A 126 4.29 -1.59 -6.71
C ALA A 126 4.36 -0.99 -8.10
N LYS A 127 4.29 -1.86 -9.10
CA LYS A 127 4.25 -1.46 -10.49
C LYS A 127 2.93 -1.94 -11.07
N GLY A 128 2.20 -1.04 -11.71
CA GLY A 128 0.89 -1.38 -12.23
C GLY A 128 0.93 -2.44 -13.32
N LYS A 129 0.20 -3.51 -13.13
CA LYS A 129 0.16 -4.61 -14.08
C LYS A 129 -0.43 -4.18 -15.42
N LYS A 130 -1.54 -3.44 -15.36
CA LYS A 130 -2.21 -3.00 -16.56
C LYS A 130 -1.31 -2.15 -17.44
N LEU A 131 -0.68 -1.15 -16.82
CA LEU A 131 0.21 -0.28 -17.55
C LEU A 131 1.44 -1.03 -18.02
N TYR A 132 1.99 -1.86 -17.15
CA TYR A 132 3.15 -2.67 -17.47
C TYR A 132 2.83 -3.65 -18.60
N ASP A 133 1.74 -4.39 -18.46
CA ASP A 133 1.33 -5.38 -19.44
C ASP A 133 1.07 -4.74 -20.80
N LYS A 134 0.40 -3.60 -20.79
CA LYS A 134 0.12 -2.88 -22.03
C LYS A 134 1.39 -2.46 -22.72
N ARG A 135 2.37 -1.98 -21.96
CA ARG A 135 3.67 -1.59 -22.52
C ARG A 135 4.44 -2.79 -23.03
N ASP A 136 4.44 -3.84 -22.24
CA ASP A 136 5.10 -5.07 -22.63
C ASP A 136 4.45 -5.64 -23.89
N ASP A 137 3.15 -5.64 -23.95
CA ASP A 137 2.43 -6.13 -25.12
C ASP A 137 2.76 -5.30 -26.35
N ILE A 138 2.83 -4.01 -26.22
CA ILE A 138 3.19 -3.12 -27.32
C ILE A 138 4.62 -3.39 -27.74
N ALA A 139 5.54 -3.46 -26.79
CA ALA A 139 6.94 -3.74 -27.08
C ALA A 139 7.11 -5.11 -27.70
N LYS A 140 6.42 -6.09 -27.17
CA LYS A 140 6.48 -7.45 -27.71
C LYS A 140 5.90 -7.52 -29.10
N LYS A 141 4.82 -6.82 -29.35
CA LYS A 141 4.24 -6.77 -30.69
C LYS A 141 5.17 -6.09 -31.67
N ASP A 142 5.80 -5.00 -31.25
CA ASP A 142 6.75 -4.29 -32.08
C ASP A 142 7.98 -5.14 -32.33
N GLN A 143 8.51 -5.75 -31.29
CA GLN A 143 9.62 -6.67 -31.44
C GLN A 143 9.26 -7.84 -32.31
N LYS A 144 8.06 -8.35 -32.14
CA LYS A 144 7.59 -9.47 -32.91
C LYS A 144 7.34 -9.07 -34.36
N ARG A 145 6.85 -7.87 -34.59
CA ARG A 145 6.69 -7.36 -35.94
C ARG A 145 8.00 -7.07 -36.57
N GLU A 146 8.96 -6.57 -35.82
CA GLU A 146 10.29 -6.30 -36.27
C GLU A 146 11.10 -7.57 -36.42
N ALA A 147 10.84 -8.51 -35.57
CA ALA A 147 11.47 -9.81 -35.68
C ALA A 147 10.61 -10.73 -36.49
N GLU A 148 9.42 -10.31 -36.77
CA GLU A 148 8.59 -10.90 -37.78
C GLU A 148 8.69 -10.07 -39.00
N ARG A 149 9.07 -8.87 -38.79
CA ARG A 149 9.57 -8.01 -39.82
C ARG A 149 11.05 -8.16 -39.85
N ASP A 150 11.61 -8.39 -38.69
CA ASP A 150 12.99 -8.66 -38.51
C ASP A 150 13.20 -9.39 -37.23
N PHE A 151 12.45 -9.64 -36.37
CA PHE A 151 11.97 -10.13 -35.23
C PHE A 151 11.52 -9.24 -34.45
N LYS A 152 11.13 -8.53 -34.06
CA LYS A 152 10.68 -7.68 -33.50
C LYS A 152 11.19 -7.13 -32.56
N VAL A 153 11.77 -6.82 -32.56
CA VAL A 153 12.21 -6.24 -31.58
C VAL A 153 11.95 -5.76 -30.69
N LYS A 154 11.95 -5.87 -30.39
CA LYS A 154 11.78 -5.53 -29.40
C LYS A 154 11.43 -5.14 -28.60
N ASN A 155 11.18 -5.91 -28.47
CA ASN A 155 10.60 -5.71 -27.74
C ASN A 155 10.55 -5.06 -27.04
N LEU A 156 10.32 -4.55 -27.01
CA LEU A 156 10.22 -3.89 -26.60
C LEU A 156 10.30 -3.45 -26.02
N GLY A 157 10.40 -3.46 -26.12
CA GLY A 157 10.44 -3.31 -25.86
C GLY A 157 10.22 -3.24 -25.78
#